data_8eca75355843a5d5aded61ace9af7a0b
#
_entry.id   8eca75355843a5d5aded61ace9af7a0b
#
_cell.length_a   1.000
_cell.length_b   1.000
_cell.length_c   1.000
_cell.angle_alpha   90.00
_cell.angle_beta   90.00
_cell.angle_gamma   90.00
#
_symmetry.space_group_name_H-M   'P 1'
#
loop_
_entity.id
_entity.type
_entity.pdbx_description
1 polymer ?
#
loop_
_entity_poly.entity_id
_entity_poly.type
_entity_poly.pdbx_seq_one_letter_code
_entity_poly.pdbx_strand_id
1 'polypeptide(L)'
;TLLAARSGSPLVIGLGMGENFIASDQLALLPVTRRFIFLEEGDIAEITRRSVNIFDKTGAEVKRQDIESNLQYDAGDKGIYRHYMQKEIYEQPNAIKNTLTGRISHGQVDLSELGPNADELLSKVEHIQILACGTSYNSGMVSRYWFESLAGIPCDVEIASEFRYRKSAVRRNSLMITLSQSGETADTLAGLRLSKELGYLGSLAI
;
A
#
# COMPACT_ATOMS: atom_id res chain seq x y z
N THR A 1 12.65 28.69 -4.23
CA THR A 1 11.59 28.12 -3.36
C THR A 1 10.83 27.07 -4.14
N LEU A 2 10.58 25.92 -3.53
CA LEU A 2 9.71 24.88 -4.02
C LEU A 2 8.46 24.85 -3.12
N LEU A 3 7.28 24.75 -3.71
CA LEU A 3 6.02 24.54 -2.98
C LEU A 3 5.57 23.10 -3.22
N ALA A 4 5.20 22.42 -2.16
CA ALA A 4 4.72 21.05 -2.21
C ALA A 4 3.48 20.89 -1.34
N ALA A 5 2.51 20.09 -1.81
CA ALA A 5 1.29 19.83 -1.06
C ALA A 5 1.02 18.32 -1.03
N ARG A 6 0.64 17.80 0.13
CA ARG A 6 0.20 16.42 0.27
C ARG A 6 -1.32 16.35 0.16
N SER A 7 -1.78 15.53 -0.79
CA SER A 7 -3.19 15.20 -0.95
C SER A 7 -3.32 13.76 -1.45
N GLY A 8 -3.67 12.84 -0.58
CA GLY A 8 -3.82 11.42 -0.86
C GLY A 8 -2.51 10.64 -0.85
N SER A 9 -1.57 10.93 -1.75
CA SER A 9 -0.29 10.23 -1.82
C SER A 9 0.68 10.71 -0.74
N PRO A 10 1.55 9.83 -0.19
CA PRO A 10 2.61 10.23 0.74
C PRO A 10 3.54 11.28 0.14
N LEU A 11 4.07 12.15 1.01
CA LEU A 11 5.08 13.13 0.64
C LEU A 11 6.06 13.30 1.78
N VAL A 12 7.35 13.17 1.48
CA VAL A 12 8.43 13.24 2.46
C VAL A 12 9.45 14.29 2.04
N ILE A 13 9.92 15.07 3.01
CA ILE A 13 10.98 16.04 2.83
C ILE A 13 12.25 15.46 3.45
N GLY A 14 13.32 15.35 2.66
CA GLY A 14 14.65 15.00 3.12
C GLY A 14 15.43 16.26 3.48
N LEU A 15 15.97 16.31 4.70
CA LEU A 15 16.78 17.41 5.18
C LEU A 15 18.28 17.15 4.90
N GLY A 16 18.91 18.02 4.11
CA GLY A 16 20.32 17.96 3.78
C GLY A 16 21.12 19.15 4.29
N MET A 17 22.43 19.16 4.04
CA MET A 17 23.31 20.27 4.38
C MET A 17 23.32 21.30 3.25
N GLY A 18 22.60 22.41 3.42
CA GLY A 18 22.50 23.48 2.41
C GLY A 18 21.59 23.14 1.22
N GLU A 19 20.85 22.09 1.33
CA GLU A 19 19.85 21.65 0.35
C GLU A 19 18.76 20.81 1.04
N ASN A 20 17.57 20.76 0.45
CA ASN A 20 16.48 19.92 0.90
C ASN A 20 15.88 19.19 -0.30
N PHE A 21 15.35 18.03 -0.06
CA PHE A 21 14.84 17.10 -1.06
C PHE A 21 13.37 16.81 -0.84
N ILE A 22 12.68 16.36 -1.88
CA ILE A 22 11.29 15.92 -1.78
C ILE A 22 11.08 14.66 -2.60
N ALA A 23 10.33 13.71 -2.05
CA ALA A 23 9.93 12.47 -2.71
C ALA A 23 8.61 11.96 -2.14
N SER A 24 8.00 11.01 -2.83
CA SER A 24 6.86 10.25 -2.31
C SER A 24 7.26 9.14 -1.34
N ASP A 25 8.53 8.71 -1.35
CA ASP A 25 9.07 7.66 -0.49
C ASP A 25 10.49 8.03 -0.01
N GLN A 26 10.78 7.80 1.27
CA GLN A 26 12.10 8.04 1.87
C GLN A 26 13.20 7.18 1.22
N LEU A 27 12.88 5.99 0.70
CA LEU A 27 13.85 5.13 0.01
C LEU A 27 14.54 5.83 -1.16
N ALA A 28 13.81 6.69 -1.87
CA ALA A 28 14.37 7.47 -2.97
C ALA A 28 15.42 8.49 -2.51
N LEU A 29 15.37 8.91 -1.25
CA LEU A 29 16.23 9.94 -0.68
C LEU A 29 17.32 9.39 0.26
N LEU A 30 17.28 8.12 0.64
CA LEU A 30 18.32 7.50 1.49
C LEU A 30 19.76 7.67 0.97
N PRO A 31 20.01 7.72 -0.35
CA PRO A 31 21.36 8.01 -0.87
C PRO A 31 21.91 9.38 -0.51
N VAL A 32 21.05 10.35 -0.20
CA VAL A 32 21.43 11.76 0.02
C VAL A 32 21.19 12.23 1.45
N THR A 33 20.24 11.66 2.17
CA THR A 33 19.95 12.01 3.57
C THR A 33 19.28 10.89 4.33
N ARG A 34 19.41 10.89 5.66
CA ARG A 34 18.65 10.00 6.57
C ARG A 34 17.66 10.76 7.44
N ARG A 35 17.61 12.09 7.35
CA ARG A 35 16.71 12.92 8.14
C ARG A 35 15.50 13.32 7.31
N PHE A 36 14.30 12.98 7.81
CA PHE A 36 13.06 13.14 7.08
C PHE A 36 11.97 13.82 7.88
N ILE A 37 11.19 14.64 7.20
CA ILE A 37 9.91 15.15 7.68
C ILE A 37 8.81 14.54 6.83
N PHE A 38 7.89 13.79 7.43
CA PHE A 38 6.73 13.24 6.75
C PHE A 38 5.58 14.26 6.85
N LEU A 39 5.09 14.71 5.70
CA LEU A 39 3.93 15.60 5.67
C LEU A 39 2.67 14.82 6.03
N GLU A 40 1.73 15.47 6.72
CA GLU A 40 0.39 14.94 6.98
C GLU A 40 -0.58 15.32 5.86
N GLU A 41 -1.75 14.67 5.85
CA GLU A 41 -2.78 14.93 4.84
C GLU A 41 -3.27 16.38 4.91
N GLY A 42 -3.18 17.09 3.79
CA GLY A 42 -3.54 18.48 3.66
C GLY A 42 -2.40 19.47 4.00
N ASP A 43 -1.21 18.98 4.35
CA ASP A 43 -0.05 19.84 4.55
C ASP A 43 0.43 20.46 3.25
N ILE A 44 0.86 21.73 3.35
CA ILE A 44 1.57 22.48 2.31
C ILE A 44 2.94 22.86 2.87
N ALA A 45 4.01 22.56 2.14
CA ALA A 45 5.36 22.92 2.52
C ALA A 45 5.99 23.93 1.56
N GLU A 46 6.57 24.97 2.12
CA GLU A 46 7.48 25.88 1.43
C GLU A 46 8.92 25.45 1.73
N ILE A 47 9.63 25.03 0.69
CA ILE A 47 10.94 24.43 0.80
C ILE A 47 11.97 25.31 0.10
N THR A 48 12.98 25.74 0.84
CA THR A 48 14.16 26.43 0.30
C THR A 48 15.40 25.57 0.52
N ARG A 49 16.55 26.02 0.08
CA ARG A 49 17.83 25.35 0.39
C ARG A 49 18.16 25.32 1.89
N ARG A 50 17.58 26.23 2.69
CA ARG A 50 17.97 26.45 4.10
C ARG A 50 16.82 26.31 5.08
N SER A 51 15.57 26.30 4.60
CA SER A 51 14.39 26.27 5.46
C SER A 51 13.30 25.40 4.87
N VAL A 52 12.48 24.84 5.76
CA VAL A 52 11.24 24.15 5.45
C VAL A 52 10.17 24.73 6.37
N ASN A 53 9.17 25.39 5.80
CA ASN A 53 8.01 25.90 6.51
C ASN A 53 6.81 25.08 6.10
N ILE A 54 6.05 24.57 7.07
CA ILE A 54 4.92 23.69 6.81
C ILE A 54 3.65 24.33 7.34
N PHE A 55 2.62 24.32 6.53
CA PHE A 55 1.29 24.84 6.86
C PHE A 55 0.28 23.71 6.78
N ASP A 56 -0.60 23.62 7.74
CA ASP A 56 -1.69 22.66 7.71
C ASP A 56 -2.84 23.07 6.77
N LYS A 57 -3.87 22.24 6.67
CA LYS A 57 -5.06 22.50 5.85
C LYS A 57 -5.83 23.78 6.22
N THR A 58 -5.56 24.35 7.39
CA THR A 58 -6.17 25.63 7.83
C THR A 58 -5.32 26.84 7.45
N GLY A 59 -4.10 26.61 6.94
CA GLY A 59 -3.10 27.62 6.65
C GLY A 59 -2.27 28.04 7.87
N ALA A 60 -2.41 27.36 9.01
CA ALA A 60 -1.59 27.62 10.18
C ALA A 60 -0.21 26.97 10.01
N GLU A 61 0.84 27.71 10.38
CA GLU A 61 2.19 27.16 10.40
C GLU A 61 2.32 26.09 11.50
N VAL A 62 2.79 24.92 11.12
CA VAL A 62 2.92 23.76 12.00
C VAL A 62 4.34 23.16 11.93
N LYS A 63 4.75 22.52 13.02
CA LYS A 63 5.99 21.75 13.06
C LYS A 63 5.66 20.25 12.94
N ARG A 64 6.29 19.58 12.00
CA ARG A 64 6.29 18.13 11.89
C ARG A 64 7.59 17.56 12.45
N GLN A 65 7.53 16.32 12.94
CA GLN A 65 8.69 15.67 13.55
C GLN A 65 9.77 15.41 12.51
N ASP A 66 11.01 15.78 12.84
CA ASP A 66 12.22 15.37 12.13
C ASP A 66 12.60 13.97 12.64
N ILE A 67 12.58 12.98 11.75
CA ILE A 67 12.83 11.58 12.05
C ILE A 67 14.08 11.12 11.35
N GLU A 68 15.00 10.51 12.10
CA GLU A 68 16.15 9.82 11.52
C GLU A 68 15.76 8.39 11.14
N SER A 69 15.89 8.06 9.85
CA SER A 69 15.55 6.74 9.33
C SER A 69 16.61 5.70 9.70
N ASN A 70 16.18 4.61 10.31
CA ASN A 70 17.01 3.44 10.59
C ASN A 70 17.04 2.43 9.42
N LEU A 71 16.35 2.73 8.30
CA LEU A 71 16.39 1.86 7.14
C LEU A 71 17.80 1.74 6.60
N GLN A 72 18.22 0.50 6.35
CA GLN A 72 19.50 0.25 5.69
C GLN A 72 19.36 0.57 4.21
N TYR A 73 20.39 1.21 3.64
CA TYR A 73 20.47 1.55 2.21
C TYR A 73 20.32 0.32 1.31
N ASP A 74 20.70 -0.86 1.83
CA ASP A 74 20.62 -2.15 1.11
C ASP A 74 19.22 -2.52 0.63
N ALA A 75 18.16 -1.98 1.25
CA ALA A 75 16.78 -2.19 0.78
C ALA A 75 16.53 -1.62 -0.63
N GLY A 76 17.27 -0.59 -1.01
CA GLY A 76 17.22 0.03 -2.35
C GLY A 76 18.39 -0.36 -3.25
N ASP A 77 19.33 -1.21 -2.81
CA ASP A 77 20.45 -1.64 -3.63
C ASP A 77 20.05 -2.71 -4.64
N LYS A 78 20.47 -2.54 -5.89
CA LYS A 78 20.30 -3.56 -6.95
C LYS A 78 21.19 -4.79 -6.73
N GLY A 79 22.21 -4.70 -5.86
CA GLY A 79 23.21 -5.74 -5.68
C GLY A 79 23.94 -6.02 -7.01
N ILE A 80 24.05 -7.30 -7.36
CA ILE A 80 24.69 -7.77 -8.61
C ILE A 80 23.81 -7.60 -9.86
N TYR A 81 22.57 -7.16 -9.70
CA TYR A 81 21.59 -7.11 -10.79
C TYR A 81 21.61 -5.76 -11.51
N ARG A 82 21.43 -5.79 -12.81
CA ARG A 82 21.38 -4.57 -13.64
C ARG A 82 20.12 -3.74 -13.40
N HIS A 83 19.00 -4.41 -13.11
CA HIS A 83 17.67 -3.82 -12.94
C HIS A 83 16.99 -4.33 -11.66
N TYR A 84 16.20 -3.49 -11.00
CA TYR A 84 15.41 -3.88 -9.82
C TYR A 84 14.46 -5.04 -10.11
N MET A 85 13.74 -5.00 -11.24
CA MET A 85 12.86 -6.09 -11.66
C MET A 85 13.60 -7.42 -11.78
N GLN A 86 14.84 -7.41 -12.28
CA GLN A 86 15.67 -8.62 -12.35
C GLN A 86 16.00 -9.14 -10.95
N LYS A 87 16.39 -8.25 -10.03
CA LYS A 87 16.64 -8.59 -8.63
C LYS A 87 15.39 -9.24 -8.02
N GLU A 88 14.23 -8.60 -8.16
CA GLU A 88 12.94 -9.08 -7.62
C GLU A 88 12.56 -10.45 -8.16
N ILE A 89 12.79 -10.71 -9.45
CA ILE A 89 12.56 -12.04 -10.07
C ILE A 89 13.37 -13.12 -9.36
N TYR A 90 14.65 -12.87 -9.12
CA TYR A 90 15.54 -13.84 -8.46
C TYR A 90 15.34 -13.93 -6.95
N GLU A 91 14.77 -12.93 -6.31
CA GLU A 91 14.43 -12.93 -4.90
C GLU A 91 13.12 -13.67 -4.58
N GLN A 92 12.27 -13.96 -5.58
CA GLN A 92 10.96 -14.59 -5.37
C GLN A 92 10.98 -15.83 -4.46
N PRO A 93 11.93 -16.79 -4.58
CA PRO A 93 11.96 -17.94 -3.70
C PRO A 93 12.10 -17.58 -2.20
N ASN A 94 12.94 -16.59 -1.91
CA ASN A 94 13.14 -16.10 -0.54
C ASN A 94 11.93 -15.27 -0.07
N ALA A 95 11.37 -14.44 -0.94
CA ALA A 95 10.19 -13.64 -0.63
C ALA A 95 8.99 -14.53 -0.28
N ILE A 96 8.73 -15.58 -1.08
CA ILE A 96 7.68 -16.57 -0.83
C ILE A 96 7.93 -17.29 0.51
N LYS A 97 9.15 -17.77 0.74
CA LYS A 97 9.52 -18.43 2.00
C LYS A 97 9.24 -17.52 3.21
N ASN A 98 9.67 -16.27 3.14
CA ASN A 98 9.48 -15.29 4.22
C ASN A 98 7.99 -14.99 4.45
N THR A 99 7.22 -14.84 3.38
CA THR A 99 5.76 -14.61 3.46
C THR A 99 5.04 -15.79 4.14
N LEU A 100 5.47 -17.01 3.89
CA LEU A 100 4.85 -18.22 4.46
C LEU A 100 5.34 -18.54 5.88
N THR A 101 6.47 -17.96 6.30
CA THR A 101 7.03 -18.21 7.64
C THR A 101 6.07 -17.73 8.72
N GLY A 102 5.70 -18.65 9.64
CA GLY A 102 4.74 -18.38 10.71
C GLY A 102 3.26 -18.43 10.30
N ARG A 103 2.97 -18.50 8.99
CA ARG A 103 1.59 -18.54 8.46
C ARG A 103 1.13 -19.94 8.05
N ILE A 104 2.03 -20.89 8.03
CA ILE A 104 1.72 -22.30 7.77
C ILE A 104 2.23 -23.12 8.92
N SER A 105 1.34 -23.86 9.59
CA SER A 105 1.66 -24.78 10.67
C SER A 105 0.96 -26.11 10.41
N HIS A 106 1.73 -27.22 10.47
CA HIS A 106 1.21 -28.59 10.27
C HIS A 106 0.40 -28.78 8.98
N GLY A 107 0.77 -28.08 7.90
CA GLY A 107 0.09 -28.14 6.60
C GLY A 107 -1.23 -27.37 6.53
N GLN A 108 -1.54 -26.56 7.54
CA GLN A 108 -2.70 -25.69 7.58
C GLN A 108 -2.27 -24.22 7.61
N VAL A 109 -3.08 -23.35 7.02
CA VAL A 109 -2.88 -21.90 7.05
C VAL A 109 -3.36 -21.37 8.41
N ASP A 110 -2.51 -20.60 9.08
CA ASP A 110 -2.87 -19.90 10.31
C ASP A 110 -3.54 -18.56 9.94
N LEU A 111 -4.82 -18.41 10.29
CA LEU A 111 -5.62 -17.23 10.04
C LEU A 111 -5.75 -16.32 11.28
N SER A 112 -5.02 -16.58 12.34
CA SER A 112 -5.12 -15.85 13.62
C SER A 112 -4.84 -14.35 13.47
N GLU A 113 -3.99 -13.96 12.51
CA GLU A 113 -3.69 -12.56 12.18
C GLU A 113 -4.89 -11.79 11.60
N LEU A 114 -5.90 -12.49 11.05
CA LEU A 114 -7.11 -11.86 10.51
C LEU A 114 -8.09 -11.41 11.59
N GLY A 115 -7.80 -11.74 12.85
CA GLY A 115 -8.59 -11.34 14.01
C GLY A 115 -9.62 -12.39 14.46
N PRO A 116 -10.21 -12.20 15.63
CA PRO A 116 -11.02 -13.22 16.31
C PRO A 116 -12.32 -13.60 15.60
N ASN A 117 -12.82 -12.76 14.71
CA ASN A 117 -14.08 -12.98 13.99
C ASN A 117 -13.86 -13.46 12.54
N ALA A 118 -12.61 -13.80 12.16
CA ALA A 118 -12.27 -14.15 10.78
C ALA A 118 -13.06 -15.38 10.30
N ASP A 119 -13.09 -16.45 11.08
CA ASP A 119 -13.79 -17.68 10.71
C ASP A 119 -15.31 -17.45 10.50
N GLU A 120 -15.93 -16.68 11.39
CA GLU A 120 -17.35 -16.35 11.27
C GLU A 120 -17.64 -15.50 10.02
N LEU A 121 -16.78 -14.53 9.74
CA LEU A 121 -16.92 -13.69 8.56
C LEU A 121 -16.69 -14.49 7.29
N LEU A 122 -15.60 -15.25 7.21
CA LEU A 122 -15.26 -16.05 6.02
C LEU A 122 -16.30 -17.12 5.72
N SER A 123 -16.92 -17.73 6.74
CA SER A 123 -17.98 -18.72 6.54
C SER A 123 -19.25 -18.17 5.87
N LYS A 124 -19.44 -16.85 5.87
CA LYS A 124 -20.59 -16.16 5.26
C LYS A 124 -20.31 -15.66 3.84
N VAL A 125 -19.06 -15.77 3.37
CA VAL A 125 -18.66 -15.23 2.06
C VAL A 125 -19.25 -16.07 0.94
N GLU A 126 -20.05 -15.45 0.07
CA GLU A 126 -20.64 -16.05 -1.13
C GLU A 126 -20.06 -15.48 -2.42
N HIS A 127 -19.29 -14.38 -2.33
CA HIS A 127 -18.68 -13.72 -3.46
C HIS A 127 -17.43 -12.95 -3.02
N ILE A 128 -16.43 -12.87 -3.89
CA ILE A 128 -15.20 -12.09 -3.67
C ILE A 128 -15.09 -11.00 -4.74
N GLN A 129 -14.81 -9.79 -4.30
CA GLN A 129 -14.40 -8.68 -5.17
C GLN A 129 -12.95 -8.34 -4.87
N ILE A 130 -12.06 -8.48 -5.85
CA ILE A 130 -10.66 -8.07 -5.73
C ILE A 130 -10.47 -6.72 -6.39
N LEU A 131 -9.80 -5.79 -5.68
CA LEU A 131 -9.37 -4.49 -6.22
C LEU A 131 -7.86 -4.39 -6.19
N ALA A 132 -7.27 -4.01 -7.31
CA ALA A 132 -5.84 -3.81 -7.43
C ALA A 132 -5.49 -2.91 -8.62
N CYS A 133 -4.22 -2.50 -8.69
CA CYS A 133 -3.64 -1.79 -9.82
C CYS A 133 -2.36 -2.49 -10.29
N GLY A 134 -1.99 -2.31 -11.57
CA GLY A 134 -0.72 -2.78 -12.11
C GLY A 134 -0.52 -4.30 -11.99
N THR A 135 0.66 -4.72 -11.55
CA THR A 135 1.00 -6.15 -11.40
C THR A 135 0.18 -6.84 -10.31
N SER A 136 -0.25 -6.13 -9.28
CA SER A 136 -1.17 -6.64 -8.25
C SER A 136 -2.53 -7.01 -8.85
N TYR A 137 -3.03 -6.26 -9.84
CA TYR A 137 -4.23 -6.63 -10.58
C TYR A 137 -4.03 -7.95 -11.33
N ASN A 138 -2.88 -8.17 -11.97
CA ASN A 138 -2.58 -9.42 -12.66
C ASN A 138 -2.56 -10.62 -11.68
N SER A 139 -2.03 -10.44 -10.47
CA SER A 139 -2.08 -11.50 -9.44
C SER A 139 -3.51 -11.78 -8.98
N GLY A 140 -4.35 -10.74 -8.87
CA GLY A 140 -5.78 -10.88 -8.63
C GLY A 140 -6.49 -11.70 -9.71
N MET A 141 -6.15 -11.47 -10.98
CA MET A 141 -6.70 -12.25 -12.10
C MET A 141 -6.35 -13.74 -12.02
N VAL A 142 -5.15 -14.09 -11.53
CA VAL A 142 -4.79 -15.50 -11.25
C VAL A 142 -5.57 -16.04 -10.05
N SER A 143 -5.65 -15.25 -8.97
CA SER A 143 -6.35 -15.62 -7.74
C SER A 143 -7.84 -15.92 -7.98
N ARG A 144 -8.48 -15.23 -8.92
CA ARG A 144 -9.86 -15.51 -9.35
C ARG A 144 -10.08 -16.97 -9.67
N TYR A 145 -9.20 -17.54 -10.53
CA TYR A 145 -9.32 -18.95 -10.92
C TYR A 145 -9.17 -19.89 -9.74
N TRP A 146 -8.34 -19.54 -8.75
CA TRP A 146 -8.17 -20.35 -7.55
C TRP A 146 -9.38 -20.27 -6.63
N PHE A 147 -9.97 -19.10 -6.42
CA PHE A 147 -11.19 -18.97 -5.64
C PHE A 147 -12.34 -19.75 -6.27
N GLU A 148 -12.54 -19.67 -7.57
CA GLU A 148 -13.59 -20.39 -8.28
C GLU A 148 -13.34 -21.91 -8.29
N SER A 149 -12.11 -22.36 -8.55
CA SER A 149 -11.82 -23.80 -8.70
C SER A 149 -11.62 -24.54 -7.38
N LEU A 150 -11.02 -23.90 -6.37
CA LEU A 150 -10.68 -24.54 -5.09
C LEU A 150 -11.75 -24.29 -4.02
N ALA A 151 -12.29 -23.09 -3.96
CA ALA A 151 -13.27 -22.72 -2.95
C ALA A 151 -14.72 -22.73 -3.46
N GLY A 152 -14.94 -22.79 -4.77
CA GLY A 152 -16.27 -22.71 -5.37
C GLY A 152 -16.96 -21.34 -5.19
N ILE A 153 -16.18 -20.30 -4.90
CA ILE A 153 -16.69 -18.94 -4.63
C ILE A 153 -16.47 -18.08 -5.88
N PRO A 154 -17.52 -17.49 -6.46
CA PRO A 154 -17.41 -16.55 -7.57
C PRO A 154 -16.53 -15.36 -7.18
N CYS A 155 -15.63 -14.97 -8.09
CA CYS A 155 -14.66 -13.91 -7.85
C CYS A 155 -14.60 -12.94 -9.03
N ASP A 156 -14.83 -11.67 -8.77
CA ASP A 156 -14.62 -10.59 -9.72
C ASP A 156 -13.34 -9.83 -9.38
N VAL A 157 -12.61 -9.43 -10.42
CA VAL A 157 -11.36 -8.64 -10.27
C VAL A 157 -11.51 -7.36 -11.06
N GLU A 158 -11.24 -6.24 -10.44
CA GLU A 158 -11.41 -4.93 -11.06
C GLU A 158 -10.20 -4.03 -10.77
N ILE A 159 -9.87 -3.18 -11.74
CA ILE A 159 -8.86 -2.14 -11.56
C ILE A 159 -9.44 -1.09 -10.60
N ALA A 160 -8.68 -0.74 -9.57
CA ALA A 160 -9.17 0.13 -8.51
C ALA A 160 -9.55 1.53 -9.00
N SER A 161 -8.88 2.06 -10.04
CA SER A 161 -9.24 3.33 -10.66
C SER A 161 -10.64 3.30 -11.30
N GLU A 162 -11.02 2.18 -11.90
CA GLU A 162 -12.36 2.04 -12.51
C GLU A 162 -13.44 1.89 -11.43
N PHE A 163 -13.19 1.04 -10.43
CA PHE A 163 -14.11 0.82 -9.33
C PHE A 163 -14.47 2.10 -8.59
N ARG A 164 -13.46 2.96 -8.35
CA ARG A 164 -13.60 4.20 -7.60
C ARG A 164 -14.62 5.16 -8.18
N TYR A 165 -14.72 5.23 -9.52
CA TYR A 165 -15.52 6.26 -10.21
C TYR A 165 -16.85 5.74 -10.75
N ARG A 166 -17.09 4.43 -10.73
CA ARG A 166 -18.35 3.88 -11.19
C ARG A 166 -19.32 3.61 -10.03
N LYS A 167 -20.60 3.56 -10.32
CA LYS A 167 -21.61 3.06 -9.39
C LYS A 167 -21.60 1.52 -9.42
N SER A 168 -21.06 0.91 -8.37
CA SER A 168 -20.98 -0.56 -8.25
C SER A 168 -22.26 -1.13 -7.65
N ALA A 169 -22.72 -2.23 -8.22
CA ALA A 169 -23.73 -3.09 -7.60
C ALA A 169 -23.01 -4.18 -6.80
N VAL A 170 -23.15 -4.16 -5.49
CA VAL A 170 -22.51 -5.14 -4.60
C VAL A 170 -23.40 -6.36 -4.48
N ARG A 171 -22.85 -7.56 -4.72
CA ARG A 171 -23.56 -8.82 -4.50
C ARG A 171 -23.65 -9.09 -3.00
N ARG A 172 -24.72 -9.80 -2.61
CA ARG A 172 -24.91 -10.20 -1.23
C ARG A 172 -23.71 -11.01 -0.73
N ASN A 173 -23.37 -10.83 0.54
CA ASN A 173 -22.29 -11.56 1.22
C ASN A 173 -20.94 -11.51 0.48
N SER A 174 -20.63 -10.35 -0.12
CA SER A 174 -19.35 -10.12 -0.78
C SER A 174 -18.25 -9.70 0.19
N LEU A 175 -17.09 -10.33 0.06
CA LEU A 175 -15.85 -9.88 0.69
C LEU A 175 -15.04 -9.01 -0.28
N MET A 176 -14.58 -7.84 0.18
CA MET A 176 -13.65 -7.02 -0.58
C MET A 176 -12.21 -7.44 -0.25
N ILE A 177 -11.40 -7.74 -1.27
CA ILE A 177 -9.96 -7.96 -1.12
C ILE A 177 -9.22 -6.88 -1.89
N THR A 178 -8.27 -6.21 -1.25
CA THR A 178 -7.36 -5.27 -1.91
C THR A 178 -5.95 -5.84 -1.95
N LEU A 179 -5.29 -5.78 -3.12
CA LEU A 179 -3.92 -6.23 -3.30
C LEU A 179 -3.03 -5.02 -3.58
N SER A 180 -2.02 -4.79 -2.73
CA SER A 180 -1.12 -3.66 -2.90
C SER A 180 0.25 -3.94 -2.26
N GLN A 181 1.32 -3.92 -3.05
CA GLN A 181 2.68 -4.11 -2.54
C GLN A 181 3.11 -2.94 -1.64
N SER A 182 2.79 -1.70 -2.02
CA SER A 182 3.18 -0.51 -1.25
C SER A 182 2.21 -0.16 -0.13
N GLY A 183 0.95 -0.63 -0.20
CA GLY A 183 -0.13 -0.17 0.67
C GLY A 183 -0.58 1.28 0.43
N GLU A 184 0.03 1.99 -0.55
CA GLU A 184 -0.10 3.43 -0.74
C GLU A 184 -0.77 3.82 -2.08
N THR A 185 -1.18 2.84 -2.88
CA THR A 185 -1.84 3.12 -4.16
C THR A 185 -3.15 3.86 -3.94
N ALA A 186 -3.21 5.12 -4.35
CA ALA A 186 -4.31 6.05 -4.05
C ALA A 186 -5.69 5.50 -4.46
N ASP A 187 -5.80 4.90 -5.64
CA ASP A 187 -7.06 4.33 -6.12
C ASP A 187 -7.47 3.08 -5.34
N THR A 188 -6.51 2.24 -4.94
CA THR A 188 -6.77 1.06 -4.10
C THR A 188 -7.27 1.47 -2.72
N LEU A 189 -6.63 2.46 -2.09
CA LEU A 189 -7.06 3.02 -0.81
C LEU A 189 -8.44 3.69 -0.91
N ALA A 190 -8.71 4.43 -2.00
CA ALA A 190 -10.01 5.04 -2.22
C ALA A 190 -11.10 3.98 -2.42
N GLY A 191 -10.83 2.93 -3.20
CA GLY A 191 -11.73 1.80 -3.38
C GLY A 191 -12.03 1.05 -2.07
N LEU A 192 -11.00 0.87 -1.22
CA LEU A 192 -11.15 0.27 0.10
C LEU A 192 -12.03 1.12 1.04
N ARG A 193 -11.90 2.45 1.00
CA ARG A 193 -12.78 3.36 1.76
C ARG A 193 -14.22 3.27 1.26
N LEU A 194 -14.41 3.33 -0.05
CA LEU A 194 -15.72 3.24 -0.68
C LEU A 194 -16.42 1.89 -0.38
N SER A 195 -15.67 0.79 -0.30
CA SER A 195 -16.25 -0.52 0.00
C SER A 195 -16.98 -0.58 1.35
N LYS A 196 -16.51 0.21 2.34
CA LYS A 196 -17.17 0.30 3.67
C LYS A 196 -18.57 0.92 3.58
N GLU A 197 -18.79 1.79 2.60
CA GLU A 197 -20.08 2.48 2.37
C GLU A 197 -21.01 1.65 1.51
N LEU A 198 -20.47 0.74 0.69
CA LEU A 198 -21.24 -0.06 -0.28
C LEU A 198 -21.85 -1.35 0.30
N GLY A 199 -21.58 -1.69 1.56
CA GLY A 199 -22.22 -2.82 2.23
C GLY A 199 -21.57 -4.19 1.97
N TYR A 200 -20.25 -4.23 1.72
CA TYR A 200 -19.50 -5.48 1.77
C TYR A 200 -19.50 -6.07 3.18
N LEU A 201 -19.43 -7.40 3.31
CA LEU A 201 -19.32 -8.08 4.61
C LEU A 201 -18.12 -7.64 5.42
N GLY A 202 -17.04 -7.40 4.73
CA GLY A 202 -15.77 -6.97 5.30
C GLY A 202 -14.75 -6.69 4.21
N SER A 203 -13.56 -6.33 4.64
CA SER A 203 -12.43 -6.11 3.72
C SER A 203 -11.16 -6.76 4.25
N LEU A 204 -10.37 -7.33 3.34
CA LEU A 204 -9.05 -7.90 3.58
C LEU A 204 -8.03 -7.14 2.71
N ALA A 205 -6.94 -6.69 3.31
CA ALA A 205 -5.82 -6.07 2.60
C ALA A 205 -4.62 -7.02 2.60
N ILE A 206 -4.00 -7.21 1.43
CA ILE A 206 -2.82 -8.04 1.19
C ILE A 206 -1.75 -7.22 0.48
#